data_48835549330fc94d001acc4da2eeed33
#
_entry.id   48835549330fc94d001acc4da2eeed33
#
_cell.length_a   1.000
_cell.length_b   1.000
_cell.length_c   1.000
_cell.angle_alpha   90.00
_cell.angle_beta   90.00
_cell.angle_gamma   90.00
#
_symmetry.space_group_name_H-M   'P 1'
#
loop_
_entity.id
_entity.type
_entity.pdbx_description
1 polymer ?
#
loop_
_entity_poly.entity_id
_entity_poly.type
_entity_poly.pdbx_seq_one_letter_code
_entity_poly.pdbx_strand_id
1 'polypeptide(L)'
;MCAEILSHNKRKDPTRAADGYFTVEASLVIPVVLCVILMLMYLSFYLYDRCILAQDCYVLSYRQSIEKGDADRAGEGAAREQFGQKLFMLHGLETGCSGGGTIRVHASAAMETPVFLPDFLRGQRKWSLAAGEKARKTDPPKDYRRVRRLLHLAAAAGIGGASEP
;
A
#
# COMPACT_ATOMS: atom_id res chain seq x y z
N MET A 1 4.18 37.67 80.89
CA MET A 1 3.88 36.39 80.26
C MET A 1 3.58 36.65 78.79
N CYS A 2 4.60 36.63 77.98
CA CYS A 2 4.48 36.90 76.57
C CYS A 2 4.21 35.58 75.82
N ALA A 3 3.09 35.47 75.14
CA ALA A 3 2.79 34.41 74.23
C ALA A 3 3.30 34.80 72.86
N GLU A 4 4.36 34.11 72.41
CA GLU A 4 4.91 34.21 71.06
C GLU A 4 3.95 33.59 70.10
N ILE A 5 3.37 34.47 69.28
CA ILE A 5 2.63 33.98 68.05
C ILE A 5 3.65 33.68 66.97
N LEU A 6 4.05 32.47 66.89
CA LEU A 6 4.82 31.95 65.74
C LEU A 6 3.92 31.96 64.51
N SER A 7 3.99 33.05 63.76
CA SER A 7 3.46 33.11 62.38
C SER A 7 4.23 32.16 61.52
N HIS A 8 3.68 31.00 61.29
CA HIS A 8 4.21 30.01 60.33
C HIS A 8 3.93 30.51 58.91
N ASN A 9 4.80 31.40 58.45
CA ASN A 9 4.79 31.86 57.06
C ASN A 9 5.17 30.69 56.16
N LYS A 10 4.17 29.94 55.75
CA LYS A 10 4.30 28.83 54.78
C LYS A 10 4.66 29.44 53.42
N ARG A 11 5.98 29.61 53.16
CA ARG A 11 6.47 29.99 51.85
C ARG A 11 5.90 28.96 50.85
N LYS A 12 5.00 29.40 49.99
CA LYS A 12 4.55 28.65 48.84
C LYS A 12 5.76 28.53 47.93
N ASP A 13 6.39 27.36 47.90
CA ASP A 13 7.48 27.06 47.00
C ASP A 13 6.97 27.18 45.55
N PRO A 14 7.49 28.13 44.77
CA PRO A 14 7.01 28.33 43.38
C PRO A 14 7.28 27.11 42.48
N THR A 15 8.22 26.24 42.90
CA THR A 15 8.55 24.97 42.20
C THR A 15 7.37 24.00 42.14
N ARG A 16 6.55 23.90 43.21
CA ARG A 16 5.36 23.02 43.23
C ARG A 16 4.26 23.44 42.24
N ALA A 17 4.13 24.74 42.00
CA ALA A 17 3.16 25.24 41.02
C ALA A 17 3.63 24.96 39.57
N ALA A 18 4.94 25.02 39.32
CA ALA A 18 5.52 24.69 38.02
C ALA A 18 5.41 23.19 37.70
N ASP A 19 5.65 22.31 38.68
CA ASP A 19 5.50 20.86 38.52
C ASP A 19 4.04 20.46 38.16
N GLY A 20 3.06 21.10 38.78
CA GLY A 20 1.63 20.84 38.47
C GLY A 20 1.24 21.29 37.07
N TYR A 21 1.76 22.38 36.57
CA TYR A 21 1.52 22.86 35.22
C TYR A 21 2.12 21.91 34.16
N PHE A 22 3.34 21.45 34.37
CA PHE A 22 4.04 20.56 33.49
C PHE A 22 3.33 19.19 33.33
N THR A 23 2.76 18.66 34.41
CA THR A 23 2.00 17.40 34.37
C THR A 23 0.69 17.54 33.59
N VAL A 24 -0.01 18.67 33.71
CA VAL A 24 -1.24 18.94 32.96
C VAL A 24 -0.93 19.09 31.46
N GLU A 25 0.12 19.80 31.11
CA GLU A 25 0.55 19.98 29.73
C GLU A 25 0.96 18.65 29.10
N ALA A 26 1.76 17.83 29.78
CA ALA A 26 2.13 16.51 29.36
C ALA A 26 0.92 15.58 29.16
N SER A 27 -0.07 15.64 30.04
CA SER A 27 -1.28 14.81 29.96
C SER A 27 -2.12 15.10 28.70
N LEU A 28 -2.01 16.31 28.15
CA LEU A 28 -2.70 16.71 26.93
C LEU A 28 -1.89 16.39 25.67
N VAL A 29 -0.58 16.52 25.73
CA VAL A 29 0.32 16.28 24.59
C VAL A 29 0.47 14.80 24.31
N ILE A 30 0.61 13.94 25.33
CA ILE A 30 0.84 12.50 25.16
C ILE A 30 -0.27 11.82 24.34
N PRO A 31 -1.57 12.01 24.60
CA PRO A 31 -2.62 11.39 23.79
C PRO A 31 -2.58 11.82 22.32
N VAL A 32 -2.26 13.10 22.07
CA VAL A 32 -2.16 13.61 20.69
C VAL A 32 -0.99 12.97 19.97
N VAL A 33 0.18 12.87 20.59
CA VAL A 33 1.37 12.22 20.02
C VAL A 33 1.09 10.75 19.74
N LEU A 34 0.47 10.02 20.66
CA LEU A 34 0.08 8.62 20.45
C LEU A 34 -0.90 8.47 19.29
N CYS A 35 -1.89 9.35 19.18
CA CYS A 35 -2.83 9.34 18.07
C CYS A 35 -2.11 9.54 16.73
N VAL A 36 -1.15 10.45 16.64
CA VAL A 36 -0.35 10.69 15.44
C VAL A 36 0.49 9.46 15.08
N ILE A 37 1.15 8.85 16.06
CA ILE A 37 1.97 7.64 15.83
C ILE A 37 1.09 6.50 15.30
N LEU A 38 -0.07 6.25 15.93
CA LEU A 38 -1.00 5.21 15.48
C LEU A 38 -1.53 5.50 14.07
N MET A 39 -1.82 6.76 13.75
CA MET A 39 -2.24 7.16 12.41
C MET A 39 -1.15 6.90 11.37
N LEU A 40 0.11 7.20 11.68
CA LEU A 40 1.24 6.94 10.79
C LEU A 40 1.45 5.44 10.57
N MET A 41 1.34 4.62 11.62
CA MET A 41 1.39 3.15 11.48
C MET A 41 0.29 2.64 10.56
N TYR A 42 -0.94 3.12 10.76
CA TYR A 42 -2.07 2.70 9.95
C TYR A 42 -1.92 3.12 8.47
N LEU A 43 -1.44 4.33 8.24
CA LEU A 43 -1.12 4.82 6.90
C LEU A 43 -0.03 3.98 6.24
N SER A 44 0.97 3.53 6.99
CA SER A 44 2.02 2.66 6.47
C SER A 44 1.47 1.31 6.00
N PHE A 45 0.56 0.69 6.76
CA PHE A 45 -0.12 -0.54 6.33
C PHE A 45 -0.98 -0.32 5.09
N TYR A 46 -1.71 0.79 5.02
CA TYR A 46 -2.49 1.15 3.84
C TYR A 46 -1.62 1.27 2.58
N LEU A 47 -0.50 1.98 2.68
CA LEU A 47 0.43 2.15 1.56
C LEU A 47 1.09 0.83 1.16
N TYR A 48 1.43 0.00 2.14
CA TYR A 48 1.97 -1.34 1.91
C TYR A 48 0.98 -2.21 1.12
N ASP A 49 -0.25 -2.32 1.58
CA ASP A 49 -1.28 -3.12 0.92
C ASP A 49 -1.57 -2.61 -0.50
N ARG A 50 -1.60 -1.29 -0.69
CA ARG A 50 -1.75 -0.68 -2.01
C ARG A 50 -0.61 -1.04 -2.95
N CYS A 51 0.62 -1.05 -2.45
CA CYS A 51 1.80 -1.41 -3.23
C CYS A 51 1.78 -2.89 -3.64
N ILE A 52 1.48 -3.79 -2.71
CA ILE A 52 1.34 -5.23 -2.97
C ILE A 52 0.23 -5.49 -3.99
N LEU A 53 -0.93 -4.85 -3.83
CA LEU A 53 -2.05 -5.00 -4.74
C LEU A 53 -1.67 -4.61 -6.17
N ALA A 54 -0.97 -3.50 -6.35
CA ALA A 54 -0.49 -3.04 -7.66
C ALA A 54 0.53 -4.00 -8.27
N GLN A 55 1.50 -4.49 -7.47
CA GLN A 55 2.50 -5.44 -7.92
C GLN A 55 1.88 -6.77 -8.35
N ASP A 56 0.96 -7.29 -7.55
CA ASP A 56 0.31 -8.57 -7.85
C ASP A 56 -0.61 -8.46 -9.09
N CYS A 57 -1.31 -7.33 -9.28
CA CYS A 57 -2.04 -7.05 -10.52
C CYS A 57 -1.11 -7.06 -11.75
N TYR A 58 0.07 -6.42 -11.63
CA TYR A 58 1.06 -6.43 -12.71
C TYR A 58 1.56 -7.84 -13.03
N VAL A 59 1.97 -8.60 -12.01
CA VAL A 59 2.44 -9.99 -12.19
C VAL A 59 1.36 -10.86 -12.80
N LEU A 60 0.12 -10.73 -12.35
CA LEU A 60 -1.00 -11.50 -12.85
C LEU A 60 -1.32 -11.15 -14.31
N SER A 61 -1.37 -9.86 -14.66
CA SER A 61 -1.59 -9.41 -16.04
C SER A 61 -0.51 -9.91 -16.98
N TYR A 62 0.75 -9.92 -16.53
CA TYR A 62 1.89 -10.43 -17.31
C TYR A 62 1.80 -11.95 -17.50
N ARG A 63 1.53 -12.73 -16.45
CA ARG A 63 1.34 -14.17 -16.53
C ARG A 63 0.22 -14.53 -17.52
N GLN A 64 -0.93 -13.90 -17.39
CA GLN A 64 -2.06 -14.11 -18.27
C GLN A 64 -1.77 -13.70 -19.73
N SER A 65 -0.87 -12.73 -19.94
CA SER A 65 -0.47 -12.31 -21.31
C SER A 65 0.32 -13.38 -22.07
N ILE A 66 0.99 -14.27 -21.35
CA ILE A 66 1.83 -15.35 -21.92
C ILE A 66 1.03 -16.66 -21.99
N GLU A 67 0.11 -16.89 -21.09
CA GLU A 67 -0.71 -18.10 -21.03
C GLU A 67 -1.69 -18.18 -22.20
N LYS A 68 -1.78 -19.37 -22.81
CA LYS A 68 -2.65 -19.63 -23.99
C LYS A 68 -4.06 -20.10 -23.57
N GLY A 69 -4.53 -19.76 -22.38
CA GLY A 69 -5.85 -20.17 -21.87
C GLY A 69 -6.91 -19.08 -21.96
N ASP A 70 -8.14 -19.45 -21.60
CA ASP A 70 -9.23 -18.50 -21.35
C ASP A 70 -8.90 -17.65 -20.12
N ALA A 71 -8.53 -16.40 -20.36
CA ALA A 71 -8.06 -15.48 -19.36
C ALA A 71 -9.10 -15.21 -18.23
N ASP A 72 -10.39 -15.32 -18.55
CA ASP A 72 -11.45 -14.98 -17.62
C ASP A 72 -11.59 -15.98 -16.45
N ARG A 73 -11.55 -17.28 -16.74
CA ARG A 73 -11.71 -18.31 -15.70
C ARG A 73 -10.42 -18.66 -14.95
N ALA A 74 -9.33 -18.76 -15.66
CA ALA A 74 -8.02 -19.05 -15.05
C ALA A 74 -7.54 -17.85 -14.19
N GLY A 75 -7.89 -16.62 -14.61
CA GLY A 75 -7.50 -15.40 -13.93
C GLY A 75 -8.14 -15.20 -12.55
N GLU A 76 -9.40 -15.54 -12.37
CA GLU A 76 -10.06 -15.39 -11.06
C GLU A 76 -9.53 -16.35 -9.99
N GLY A 77 -9.26 -17.61 -10.38
CA GLY A 77 -8.66 -18.59 -9.48
C GLY A 77 -7.24 -18.21 -9.07
N ALA A 78 -6.41 -17.86 -10.05
CA ALA A 78 -5.04 -17.41 -9.84
C ALA A 78 -4.98 -16.10 -9.02
N ALA A 79 -5.95 -15.20 -9.21
CA ALA A 79 -6.04 -13.97 -8.44
C ALA A 79 -6.32 -14.26 -6.96
N ARG A 80 -7.26 -15.13 -6.64
CA ARG A 80 -7.55 -15.50 -5.25
C ARG A 80 -6.37 -16.14 -4.54
N GLU A 81 -5.63 -16.98 -5.25
CA GLU A 81 -4.42 -17.62 -4.72
C GLU A 81 -3.29 -16.60 -4.50
N GLN A 82 -3.10 -15.69 -5.45
CA GLN A 82 -2.04 -14.69 -5.41
C GLN A 82 -2.25 -13.64 -4.31
N PHE A 83 -3.48 -13.15 -4.17
CA PHE A 83 -3.83 -12.08 -3.23
C PHE A 83 -4.18 -12.57 -1.81
N GLY A 84 -4.64 -13.82 -1.65
CA GLY A 84 -5.37 -14.28 -0.46
C GLY A 84 -4.61 -14.29 0.86
N GLN A 85 -3.28 -14.22 0.88
CA GLN A 85 -2.47 -14.37 2.11
C GLN A 85 -1.52 -13.22 2.43
N LYS A 86 -1.46 -12.20 1.59
CA LYS A 86 -0.42 -11.16 1.70
C LYS A 86 -0.95 -9.82 2.21
N LEU A 87 -2.25 -9.65 2.23
CA LEU A 87 -2.89 -8.38 2.51
C LEU A 87 -3.28 -8.26 3.98
N PHE A 88 -2.93 -7.14 4.61
CA PHE A 88 -3.27 -6.83 5.99
C PHE A 88 -4.60 -6.06 6.03
N MET A 89 -5.49 -6.44 6.95
CA MET A 89 -6.73 -5.69 7.26
C MET A 89 -7.66 -5.36 6.08
N LEU A 90 -7.53 -6.03 4.94
CA LEU A 90 -8.41 -5.81 3.80
C LEU A 90 -9.63 -6.74 3.86
N HIS A 91 -10.79 -6.16 3.61
CA HIS A 91 -12.06 -6.86 3.51
C HIS A 91 -12.68 -6.68 2.13
N GLY A 92 -13.38 -7.71 1.64
CA GLY A 92 -14.12 -7.60 0.39
C GLY A 92 -13.22 -7.46 -0.83
N LEU A 93 -12.18 -8.30 -0.95
CA LEU A 93 -11.33 -8.33 -2.14
C LEU A 93 -12.16 -8.81 -3.33
N GLU A 94 -12.37 -7.92 -4.28
CA GLU A 94 -12.96 -8.19 -5.57
C GLU A 94 -11.88 -8.15 -6.63
N THR A 95 -11.78 -9.21 -7.42
CA THR A 95 -10.81 -9.31 -8.52
C THR A 95 -11.55 -9.59 -9.81
N GLY A 96 -11.16 -8.93 -10.87
CA GLY A 96 -11.69 -9.18 -12.18
C GLY A 96 -10.56 -9.23 -13.21
N CYS A 97 -10.66 -10.22 -14.10
CA CYS A 97 -9.79 -10.36 -15.25
C CYS A 97 -10.65 -10.29 -16.51
N SER A 98 -10.25 -9.49 -17.48
CA SER A 98 -10.89 -9.47 -18.79
C SER A 98 -9.86 -9.73 -19.87
N GLY A 99 -10.13 -10.73 -20.72
CA GLY A 99 -9.23 -11.19 -21.76
C GLY A 99 -9.69 -10.79 -23.16
N GLY A 100 -8.72 -10.53 -24.02
CA GLY A 100 -8.91 -10.19 -25.43
C GLY A 100 -7.55 -10.03 -26.08
N GLY A 101 -7.37 -9.05 -26.96
CA GLY A 101 -6.05 -8.66 -27.48
C GLY A 101 -5.18 -7.97 -26.42
N THR A 102 -5.82 -7.42 -25.38
CA THR A 102 -5.19 -6.84 -24.19
C THR A 102 -5.86 -7.43 -22.97
N ILE A 103 -5.07 -7.96 -22.07
CA ILE A 103 -5.53 -8.48 -20.79
C ILE A 103 -5.56 -7.34 -19.80
N ARG A 104 -6.69 -7.22 -19.10
CA ARG A 104 -6.88 -6.24 -18.02
C ARG A 104 -7.15 -7.00 -16.75
N VAL A 105 -6.37 -6.74 -15.73
CA VAL A 105 -6.60 -7.23 -14.38
C VAL A 105 -6.91 -6.05 -13.49
N HIS A 106 -7.96 -6.15 -12.71
CA HIS A 106 -8.30 -5.17 -11.70
C HIS A 106 -8.58 -5.87 -10.38
N ALA A 107 -8.19 -5.24 -9.32
CA ALA A 107 -8.48 -5.68 -7.98
C ALA A 107 -8.94 -4.48 -7.16
N SER A 108 -9.98 -4.66 -6.38
CA SER A 108 -10.49 -3.67 -5.43
C SER A 108 -10.72 -4.31 -4.08
N ALA A 109 -10.40 -3.58 -3.04
CA ALA A 109 -10.58 -3.99 -1.67
C ALA A 109 -10.90 -2.79 -0.80
N ALA A 110 -11.46 -3.01 0.38
CA ALA A 110 -11.76 -1.97 1.33
C ALA A 110 -11.05 -2.24 2.67
N MET A 111 -10.47 -1.21 3.24
CA MET A 111 -9.88 -1.21 4.56
C MET A 111 -10.78 -0.43 5.51
N GLU A 112 -11.09 -0.99 6.67
CA GLU A 112 -11.91 -0.28 7.66
C GLU A 112 -11.07 0.78 8.37
N THR A 113 -11.64 1.97 8.56
CA THR A 113 -10.99 3.03 9.33
C THR A 113 -10.94 2.66 10.81
N PRO A 114 -9.81 2.88 11.48
CA PRO A 114 -9.65 2.50 12.88
C PRO A 114 -10.60 3.30 13.79
N VAL A 115 -11.14 2.61 14.78
CA VAL A 115 -12.14 3.17 15.71
C VAL A 115 -11.58 4.31 16.58
N PHE A 116 -10.26 4.33 16.80
CA PHE A 116 -9.60 5.37 17.60
C PHE A 116 -9.47 6.73 16.88
N LEU A 117 -9.77 6.79 15.58
CA LEU A 117 -9.76 8.07 14.87
C LEU A 117 -10.95 8.94 15.31
N PRO A 118 -10.72 10.21 15.63
CA PRO A 118 -11.79 11.17 15.90
C PRO A 118 -12.73 11.28 14.69
N ASP A 119 -14.02 11.47 14.93
CA ASP A 119 -15.04 11.46 13.87
C ASP A 119 -14.79 12.51 12.79
N PHE A 120 -14.15 13.63 13.10
CA PHE A 120 -13.79 14.66 12.12
C PHE A 120 -12.68 14.23 11.15
N LEU A 121 -11.82 13.26 11.53
CA LEU A 121 -10.79 12.68 10.68
C LEU A 121 -11.26 11.38 10.00
N ARG A 122 -12.33 10.78 10.51
CA ARG A 122 -12.87 9.53 10.02
C ARG A 122 -13.50 9.65 8.63
N GLY A 123 -13.87 10.83 8.16
CA GLY A 123 -14.41 11.22 6.85
C GLY A 123 -15.21 10.17 6.09
N GLN A 124 -14.59 9.06 5.73
CA GLN A 124 -15.21 7.87 5.15
C GLN A 124 -14.92 6.65 6.04
N ARG A 125 -15.95 5.86 6.30
CA ARG A 125 -15.88 4.65 7.15
C ARG A 125 -14.97 3.55 6.56
N LYS A 126 -14.73 3.60 5.25
CA LYS A 126 -13.91 2.63 4.53
C LYS A 126 -13.00 3.36 3.55
N TRP A 127 -11.74 3.00 3.58
CA TRP A 127 -10.79 3.43 2.57
C TRP A 127 -10.77 2.40 1.45
N SER A 128 -11.18 2.79 0.26
CA SER A 128 -11.12 1.92 -0.91
C SER A 128 -9.72 1.88 -1.48
N LEU A 129 -9.23 0.68 -1.72
CA LEU A 129 -8.04 0.43 -2.51
C LEU A 129 -8.50 -0.13 -3.86
N ALA A 130 -7.94 0.39 -4.93
CA ALA A 130 -8.13 -0.16 -6.25
C ALA A 130 -6.81 -0.12 -7.00
N ALA A 131 -6.50 -1.21 -7.67
CA ALA A 131 -5.37 -1.32 -8.58
C ALA A 131 -5.84 -2.01 -9.86
N GLY A 132 -5.26 -1.62 -10.98
CA GLY A 132 -5.58 -2.25 -12.26
C GLY A 132 -4.45 -2.06 -13.25
N GLU A 133 -4.09 -3.15 -13.90
CA GLU A 133 -3.00 -3.21 -14.87
C GLU A 133 -3.45 -3.83 -16.19
N LYS A 134 -2.70 -3.49 -17.24
CA LYS A 134 -2.98 -3.94 -18.60
C LYS A 134 -1.74 -4.54 -19.20
N ALA A 135 -1.86 -5.75 -19.74
CA ALA A 135 -0.81 -6.39 -20.51
C ALA A 135 -1.31 -6.77 -21.90
N ARG A 136 -0.50 -6.49 -22.91
CA ARG A 136 -0.80 -6.93 -24.28
C ARG A 136 -0.53 -8.42 -24.39
N LYS A 137 -1.47 -9.17 -24.97
CA LYS A 137 -1.28 -10.60 -25.23
C LYS A 137 -0.08 -10.79 -26.14
N THR A 138 0.92 -11.52 -25.64
CA THR A 138 2.18 -11.80 -26.33
C THR A 138 2.23 -13.27 -26.68
N ASP A 139 2.65 -13.58 -27.90
CA ASP A 139 2.89 -14.95 -28.35
C ASP A 139 4.42 -15.15 -28.51
N PRO A 140 5.14 -15.52 -27.43
CA PRO A 140 6.61 -15.57 -27.43
C PRO A 140 7.21 -16.33 -28.60
N PRO A 141 6.67 -17.52 -29.03
CA PRO A 141 7.22 -18.24 -30.18
C PRO A 141 7.06 -17.50 -31.50
N LYS A 142 5.99 -16.69 -31.67
CA LYS A 142 5.82 -15.90 -32.90
C LYS A 142 6.74 -14.72 -32.95
N ASP A 143 6.88 -14.02 -31.82
CA ASP A 143 7.74 -12.85 -31.71
C ASP A 143 9.23 -13.25 -31.88
N TYR A 144 9.64 -14.35 -31.26
CA TYR A 144 10.99 -14.91 -31.49
C TYR A 144 11.25 -15.23 -32.96
N ARG A 145 10.30 -15.88 -33.66
CA ARG A 145 10.43 -16.17 -35.08
C ARG A 145 10.52 -14.89 -35.92
N ARG A 146 9.78 -13.84 -35.57
CA ARG A 146 9.86 -12.53 -36.26
C ARG A 146 11.23 -11.89 -36.06
N VAL A 147 11.71 -11.82 -34.84
CA VAL A 147 13.03 -11.25 -34.51
C VAL A 147 14.13 -12.03 -35.27
N ARG A 148 14.08 -13.35 -35.24
CA ARG A 148 15.05 -14.19 -35.96
C ARG A 148 15.03 -13.94 -37.48
N ARG A 149 13.83 -13.80 -38.06
CA ARG A 149 13.71 -13.44 -39.50
C ARG A 149 14.30 -12.08 -39.79
N LEU A 150 14.04 -11.09 -38.95
CA LEU A 150 14.60 -9.75 -39.11
C LEU A 150 16.13 -9.75 -39.00
N LEU A 151 16.70 -10.51 -38.07
CA LEU A 151 18.14 -10.68 -37.95
C LEU A 151 18.76 -11.34 -39.21
N HIS A 152 18.11 -12.38 -39.74
CA HIS A 152 18.57 -12.99 -40.98
C HIS A 152 18.49 -12.04 -42.20
N LEU A 153 17.44 -11.23 -42.27
CA LEU A 153 17.29 -10.20 -43.32
C LEU A 153 18.33 -9.09 -43.17
N ALA A 154 18.58 -8.63 -41.92
CA ALA A 154 19.62 -7.64 -41.66
C ALA A 154 21.02 -8.14 -41.99
N ALA A 155 21.32 -9.41 -41.67
CA ALA A 155 22.57 -10.06 -42.06
C ALA A 155 22.71 -10.20 -43.58
N ALA A 156 21.63 -10.58 -44.29
CA ALA A 156 21.62 -10.70 -45.75
C ALA A 156 21.73 -9.32 -46.44
N ALA A 157 21.21 -8.25 -45.81
CA ALA A 157 21.31 -6.89 -46.33
C ALA A 157 22.64 -6.19 -46.00
N GLY A 158 23.57 -6.89 -45.35
CA GLY A 158 24.88 -6.34 -44.99
C GLY A 158 24.83 -5.20 -43.93
N ILE A 159 23.69 -5.02 -43.26
CA ILE A 159 23.49 -3.95 -42.26
C ILE A 159 24.05 -4.38 -40.88
N GLY A 160 24.54 -5.60 -40.75
CA GLY A 160 25.01 -6.19 -39.49
C GLY A 160 26.52 -6.40 -39.42
N GLY A 161 27.31 -5.56 -39.99
CA GLY A 161 28.77 -5.56 -39.85
C GLY A 161 29.20 -4.94 -38.54
N ALA A 162 28.93 -5.60 -37.41
CA ALA A 162 29.53 -5.21 -36.14
C ALA A 162 30.36 -6.39 -35.65
N SER A 163 31.66 -6.26 -35.88
CA SER A 163 32.81 -6.73 -35.07
C SER A 163 32.47 -7.69 -33.92
N GLU A 164 32.80 -8.96 -34.14
CA GLU A 164 33.17 -9.84 -33.03
C GLU A 164 34.46 -9.31 -32.35
N PRO A 165 34.52 -9.32 -31.02
CA PRO A 165 35.79 -9.20 -30.30
C PRO A 165 36.52 -10.52 -30.28
#